data_c7efcda6fd7ea61378682861852a00be
#
_entry.id   c7efcda6fd7ea61378682861852a00be
#
_cell.length_a   1.000
_cell.length_b   1.000
_cell.length_c   1.000
_cell.angle_alpha   90.00
_cell.angle_beta   90.00
_cell.angle_gamma   90.00
#
_symmetry.space_group_name_H-M   'P 1'
#
loop_
_entity.id
_entity.type
_entity.pdbx_description
1 polymer ?
#
loop_
_entity_poly.entity_id
_entity_poly.type
_entity_poly.pdbx_seq_one_letter_code
_entity_poly.pdbx_strand_id
1 'polypeptide(L)'
;MFLKIWQDIKKKKFAPLYLLYGKEDFLIQETKNLIIHEALDEQDMDLNLNVYDMEETGVEIAVEDCETIPFFGERKVVVIQNAYFLTASKETEKDKVEHNVKVLEQYATSPVPSTILIIAAPYEKLDERKRITKTLKKQATVLEAKELSEQEAIQWMLHFVEERGGAMDREGAERLFQLIGPNLAIIHNELNKLLLYSDGALITDQIVEQM
;
A
#
# COMPACT_ATOMS: atom_id res chain seq x y z
N MET A 1 -9.12 9.36 1.29
CA MET A 1 -8.03 9.32 2.28
C MET A 1 -6.74 8.78 1.65
N PHE A 2 -6.77 7.66 0.94
CA PHE A 2 -5.57 7.07 0.29
C PHE A 2 -4.95 7.98 -0.79
N LEU A 3 -5.75 8.70 -1.59
CA LEU A 3 -5.26 9.62 -2.62
C LEU A 3 -4.32 10.70 -2.04
N LYS A 4 -4.61 11.19 -0.83
CA LYS A 4 -3.72 12.16 -0.17
C LYS A 4 -2.37 11.53 0.20
N ILE A 5 -2.38 10.29 0.69
CA ILE A 5 -1.15 9.54 1.00
C ILE A 5 -0.31 9.38 -0.28
N TRP A 6 -0.95 8.98 -1.39
CA TRP A 6 -0.29 8.83 -2.68
C TRP A 6 0.29 10.15 -3.21
N GLN A 7 -0.45 11.25 -3.08
CA GLN A 7 0.05 12.58 -3.47
C GLN A 7 1.27 13.01 -2.63
N ASP A 8 1.28 12.75 -1.33
CA ASP A 8 2.42 13.06 -0.47
C ASP A 8 3.65 12.21 -0.85
N ILE A 9 3.46 10.91 -1.14
CA ILE A 9 4.52 10.00 -1.60
C ILE A 9 5.11 10.49 -2.93
N LYS A 10 4.28 10.83 -3.92
CA LYS A 10 4.72 11.36 -5.23
C LYS A 10 5.48 12.67 -5.12
N LYS A 11 5.21 13.46 -4.07
CA LYS A 11 5.98 14.68 -3.75
C LYS A 11 7.24 14.40 -2.93
N LYS A 12 7.66 13.13 -2.83
CA LYS A 12 8.81 12.67 -2.02
C LYS A 12 8.68 13.01 -0.52
N LYS A 13 7.45 13.18 -0.02
CA LYS A 13 7.16 13.41 1.39
C LYS A 13 6.87 12.08 2.07
N PHE A 14 7.92 11.39 2.48
CA PHE A 14 7.80 10.09 3.12
C PHE A 14 7.66 10.22 4.63
N ALA A 15 6.78 9.41 5.20
CA ALA A 15 6.78 9.12 6.62
C ALA A 15 7.79 7.98 6.91
N PRO A 16 8.44 7.96 8.08
CA PRO A 16 9.35 6.87 8.42
C PRO A 16 8.64 5.54 8.70
N LEU A 17 7.32 5.57 8.91
CA LEU A 17 6.52 4.41 9.25
C LEU A 17 5.14 4.45 8.59
N TYR A 18 4.79 3.38 7.88
CA TYR A 18 3.49 3.17 7.28
C TYR A 18 2.84 1.91 7.83
N LEU A 19 1.54 1.99 8.14
CA LEU A 19 0.69 0.85 8.48
C LEU A 19 -0.42 0.74 7.43
N LEU A 20 -0.35 -0.30 6.60
CA LEU A 20 -1.29 -0.58 5.53
C LEU A 20 -2.10 -1.81 5.93
N TYR A 21 -3.41 -1.68 6.13
CA TYR A 21 -4.25 -2.81 6.53
C TYR A 21 -5.66 -2.69 5.95
N GLY A 22 -6.36 -3.79 5.83
CA GLY A 22 -7.74 -3.84 5.33
C GLY A 22 -8.00 -5.02 4.40
N LYS A 23 -9.20 -5.05 3.82
CA LYS A 23 -9.63 -6.09 2.87
C LYS A 23 -9.21 -5.81 1.43
N GLU A 24 -9.04 -4.54 1.08
CA GLU A 24 -8.73 -4.14 -0.28
C GLU A 24 -7.23 -4.26 -0.54
N ASP A 25 -6.80 -5.49 -0.85
CA ASP A 25 -5.39 -5.82 -1.07
C ASP A 25 -4.78 -5.00 -2.21
N PHE A 26 -5.54 -4.68 -3.24
CA PHE A 26 -5.07 -3.83 -4.33
C PHE A 26 -4.52 -2.49 -3.83
N LEU A 27 -5.23 -1.81 -2.92
CA LEU A 27 -4.78 -0.54 -2.36
C LEU A 27 -3.53 -0.70 -1.48
N ILE A 28 -3.40 -1.82 -0.76
CA ILE A 28 -2.22 -2.13 0.04
C ILE A 28 -1.01 -2.32 -0.87
N GLN A 29 -1.13 -3.15 -1.91
CA GLN A 29 -0.04 -3.44 -2.84
C GLN A 29 0.37 -2.21 -3.64
N GLU A 30 -0.59 -1.45 -4.19
CA GLU A 30 -0.30 -0.23 -4.94
C GLU A 30 0.39 0.83 -4.07
N THR A 31 -0.07 1.02 -2.82
CA THR A 31 0.57 1.97 -1.91
C THR A 31 1.98 1.54 -1.55
N LYS A 32 2.18 0.25 -1.25
CA LYS A 32 3.50 -0.32 -0.98
C LYS A 32 4.44 -0.11 -2.17
N ASN A 33 4.01 -0.48 -3.38
CA ASN A 33 4.80 -0.35 -4.59
C ASN A 33 5.13 1.13 -4.89
N LEU A 34 4.17 2.02 -4.73
CA LEU A 34 4.38 3.46 -4.91
C LEU A 34 5.45 4.00 -3.95
N ILE A 35 5.42 3.61 -2.66
CA ILE A 35 6.45 4.01 -1.69
C ILE A 35 7.83 3.51 -2.14
N ILE A 36 7.94 2.24 -2.53
CA ILE A 36 9.20 1.63 -2.96
C ILE A 36 9.78 2.38 -4.17
N HIS A 37 9.00 2.53 -5.24
CA HIS A 37 9.45 3.16 -6.48
C HIS A 37 9.74 4.66 -6.33
N GLU A 38 9.05 5.35 -5.43
CA GLU A 38 9.30 6.77 -5.20
C GLU A 38 10.45 7.02 -4.22
N ALA A 39 10.75 6.06 -3.34
CA ALA A 39 11.79 6.19 -2.32
C ALA A 39 13.16 5.70 -2.79
N LEU A 40 13.22 4.71 -3.68
CA LEU A 40 14.45 4.07 -4.15
C LEU A 40 14.59 4.21 -5.66
N ASP A 41 15.79 4.51 -6.12
CA ASP A 41 16.15 4.40 -7.53
C ASP A 41 16.34 2.92 -7.91
N GLU A 42 16.10 2.56 -9.19
CA GLU A 42 16.20 1.17 -9.68
C GLU A 42 17.53 0.51 -9.32
N GLN A 43 18.63 1.26 -9.34
CA GLN A 43 19.97 0.77 -9.04
C GLN A 43 20.18 0.47 -7.55
N ASP A 44 19.39 1.09 -6.68
CA ASP A 44 19.50 0.97 -5.24
C ASP A 44 18.52 -0.07 -4.65
N MET A 45 17.54 -0.53 -5.44
CA MET A 45 16.51 -1.45 -4.96
C MET A 45 17.10 -2.76 -4.43
N ASP A 46 18.04 -3.37 -5.16
CA ASP A 46 18.64 -4.66 -4.76
C ASP A 46 19.39 -4.62 -3.43
N LEU A 47 19.83 -3.44 -3.01
CA LEU A 47 20.65 -3.24 -1.82
C LEU A 47 19.90 -2.60 -0.65
N ASN A 48 18.85 -1.86 -0.94
CA ASN A 48 18.14 -1.05 0.05
C ASN A 48 16.65 -1.39 0.20
N LEU A 49 16.15 -2.41 -0.50
CA LEU A 49 14.81 -2.96 -0.31
C LEU A 49 14.90 -4.35 0.31
N ASN A 50 14.37 -4.50 1.52
CA ASN A 50 14.26 -5.79 2.17
C ASN A 50 12.81 -6.08 2.53
N VAL A 51 12.37 -7.32 2.24
CA VAL A 51 11.01 -7.78 2.48
C VAL A 51 11.04 -8.98 3.40
N TYR A 52 10.30 -8.91 4.49
CA TYR A 52 10.20 -9.96 5.51
C TYR A 52 8.77 -10.43 5.62
N ASP A 53 8.56 -11.73 5.43
CA ASP A 53 7.28 -12.37 5.67
C ASP A 53 7.18 -12.83 7.12
N MET A 54 6.16 -12.40 7.82
CA MET A 54 5.97 -12.75 9.24
C MET A 54 5.53 -14.20 9.44
N GLU A 55 5.16 -14.90 8.38
CA GLU A 55 4.92 -16.34 8.47
C GLU A 55 6.22 -17.15 8.49
N GLU A 56 7.34 -16.56 8.05
CA GLU A 56 8.64 -17.22 7.93
C GLU A 56 9.70 -16.64 8.88
N THR A 57 9.59 -15.34 9.23
CA THR A 57 10.67 -14.60 9.91
C THR A 57 10.14 -13.85 11.12
N GLY A 58 10.88 -13.86 12.23
CA GLY A 58 10.58 -13.07 13.42
C GLY A 58 10.66 -11.56 13.14
N VAL A 59 9.74 -10.79 13.71
CA VAL A 59 9.65 -9.33 13.49
C VAL A 59 10.91 -8.59 13.97
N GLU A 60 11.63 -9.14 14.95
CA GLU A 60 12.88 -8.61 15.45
C GLU A 60 13.95 -8.50 14.38
N ILE A 61 14.03 -9.45 13.45
CA ILE A 61 14.99 -9.43 12.34
C ILE A 61 14.69 -8.26 11.38
N ALA A 62 13.43 -8.03 11.07
CA ALA A 62 13.04 -6.88 10.27
C ALA A 62 13.35 -5.55 10.98
N VAL A 63 13.19 -5.49 12.31
CA VAL A 63 13.51 -4.29 13.09
C VAL A 63 15.02 -4.06 13.16
N GLU A 64 15.81 -5.10 13.38
CA GLU A 64 17.28 -5.01 13.34
C GLU A 64 17.76 -4.47 11.99
N ASP A 65 17.16 -4.91 10.89
CA ASP A 65 17.47 -4.37 9.58
C ASP A 65 17.06 -2.89 9.44
N CYS A 66 15.93 -2.48 9.99
CA CYS A 66 15.52 -1.07 10.00
C CYS A 66 16.54 -0.15 10.69
N GLU A 67 17.30 -0.66 11.64
CA GLU A 67 18.31 0.09 12.42
C GLU A 67 19.66 0.21 11.69
N THR A 68 19.85 -0.55 10.60
CA THR A 68 21.08 -0.44 9.80
C THR A 68 20.99 0.75 8.83
N ILE A 69 22.13 1.32 8.49
CA ILE A 69 22.21 2.41 7.51
C ILE A 69 21.97 1.89 6.07
N PRO A 70 21.45 2.72 5.16
CA PRO A 70 21.40 2.38 3.74
C PRO A 70 22.79 2.03 3.20
N PHE A 71 22.88 1.04 2.32
CA PHE A 71 24.16 0.62 1.75
C PHE A 71 24.74 1.67 0.79
N PHE A 72 23.86 2.22 -0.07
CA PHE A 72 24.08 3.40 -0.89
C PHE A 72 22.81 4.26 -0.87
N GLY A 73 22.91 5.48 -1.36
CA GLY A 73 21.75 6.37 -1.42
C GLY A 73 21.37 6.95 -0.05
N GLU A 74 20.22 7.63 -0.03
CA GLU A 74 19.77 8.37 1.15
C GLU A 74 18.81 7.56 2.03
N ARG A 75 18.21 6.50 1.49
CA ARG A 75 17.11 5.77 2.13
C ARG A 75 17.18 4.26 1.92
N LYS A 76 16.58 3.57 2.88
CA LYS A 76 16.28 2.15 2.86
C LYS A 76 14.77 1.98 3.02
N VAL A 77 14.22 0.95 2.37
CA VAL A 77 12.84 0.52 2.55
C VAL A 77 12.83 -0.89 3.12
N VAL A 78 12.17 -1.07 4.25
CA VAL A 78 11.93 -2.38 4.87
C VAL A 78 10.42 -2.65 4.83
N VAL A 79 10.04 -3.81 4.34
CA VAL A 79 8.64 -4.23 4.24
C VAL A 79 8.40 -5.43 5.13
N ILE A 80 7.47 -5.31 6.06
CA ILE A 80 6.91 -6.40 6.84
C ILE A 80 5.59 -6.80 6.19
N GLN A 81 5.52 -8.04 5.67
CA GLN A 81 4.31 -8.62 5.09
C GLN A 81 3.63 -9.58 6.06
N ASN A 82 2.32 -9.78 5.89
CA ASN A 82 1.54 -10.74 6.65
C ASN A 82 1.64 -10.55 8.17
N ALA A 83 1.54 -9.29 8.65
CA ALA A 83 1.67 -8.93 10.07
C ALA A 83 0.48 -9.45 10.90
N TYR A 84 0.25 -10.77 10.91
CA TYR A 84 -0.89 -11.44 11.57
C TYR A 84 -0.90 -11.22 13.08
N PHE A 85 0.26 -10.98 13.69
CA PHE A 85 0.36 -10.68 15.13
C PHE A 85 -0.41 -9.41 15.52
N LEU A 86 -0.84 -8.58 14.56
CA LEU A 86 -1.71 -7.42 14.81
C LEU A 86 -3.20 -7.80 14.88
N THR A 87 -3.59 -9.01 14.52
CA THR A 87 -4.99 -9.46 14.48
C THR A 87 -5.40 -10.14 15.78
N ALA A 88 -6.72 -10.34 15.97
CA ALA A 88 -7.27 -11.13 17.08
C ALA A 88 -7.34 -12.64 16.77
N SER A 89 -7.04 -13.05 15.54
CA SER A 89 -7.17 -14.43 15.09
C SER A 89 -6.26 -15.35 15.88
N LYS A 90 -6.87 -16.43 16.43
CA LYS A 90 -6.16 -17.53 17.07
C LYS A 90 -5.94 -18.69 16.10
N GLU A 91 -6.09 -18.47 14.80
CA GLU A 91 -5.96 -19.54 13.83
C GLU A 91 -4.54 -20.11 13.85
N THR A 92 -4.49 -21.35 14.31
CA THR A 92 -3.36 -22.30 14.29
C THR A 92 -2.05 -21.83 14.91
N GLU A 93 -1.98 -21.87 16.24
CA GLU A 93 -0.75 -21.60 17.01
C GLU A 93 0.36 -22.66 16.86
N LYS A 94 0.17 -23.73 16.08
CA LYS A 94 1.11 -24.87 16.11
C LYS A 94 2.34 -24.75 15.25
N ASP A 95 2.36 -23.80 14.29
CA ASP A 95 3.48 -23.63 13.35
C ASP A 95 3.84 -22.15 13.08
N LYS A 96 3.43 -21.22 13.94
CA LYS A 96 3.70 -19.80 13.75
C LYS A 96 5.02 -19.38 14.36
N VAL A 97 5.73 -18.53 13.63
CA VAL A 97 6.95 -17.87 14.11
C VAL A 97 6.64 -17.03 15.35
N GLU A 98 7.45 -17.15 16.39
CA GLU A 98 7.38 -16.25 17.55
C GLU A 98 7.90 -14.85 17.15
N HIS A 99 7.15 -13.82 17.53
CA HIS A 99 7.51 -12.44 17.26
C HIS A 99 7.75 -11.69 18.57
N ASN A 100 8.92 -11.11 18.73
CA ASN A 100 9.18 -10.16 19.78
C ASN A 100 8.60 -8.78 19.42
N VAL A 101 7.27 -8.64 19.48
CA VAL A 101 6.57 -7.39 19.11
C VAL A 101 6.97 -6.17 19.94
N LYS A 102 7.66 -6.36 21.09
CA LYS A 102 8.14 -5.25 21.92
C LYS A 102 9.24 -4.44 21.24
N VAL A 103 10.10 -5.08 20.44
CA VAL A 103 11.14 -4.36 19.69
C VAL A 103 10.51 -3.48 18.61
N LEU A 104 9.46 -3.96 17.94
CA LEU A 104 8.71 -3.15 16.98
C LEU A 104 7.98 -1.98 17.66
N GLU A 105 7.42 -2.19 18.87
CA GLU A 105 6.81 -1.10 19.63
C GLU A 105 7.83 0.00 19.97
N GLN A 106 9.03 -0.39 20.37
CA GLN A 106 10.12 0.55 20.70
C GLN A 106 10.57 1.30 19.45
N TYR A 107 10.83 0.58 18.37
CA TYR A 107 11.23 1.17 17.08
C TYR A 107 10.18 2.18 16.57
N ALA A 108 8.89 1.85 16.65
CA ALA A 108 7.81 2.72 16.20
C ALA A 108 7.75 4.06 16.95
N THR A 109 8.29 4.15 18.17
CA THR A 109 8.32 5.42 18.93
C THR A 109 9.46 6.34 18.54
N SER A 110 10.52 5.80 17.93
CA SER A 110 11.71 6.55 17.49
C SER A 110 12.32 5.89 16.25
N PRO A 111 11.60 5.89 15.10
CA PRO A 111 12.08 5.24 13.89
C PRO A 111 13.33 5.94 13.33
N VAL A 112 14.20 5.17 12.69
CA VAL A 112 15.40 5.69 12.03
C VAL A 112 14.98 6.54 10.82
N PRO A 113 15.43 7.80 10.71
CA PRO A 113 14.96 8.72 9.65
C PRO A 113 15.34 8.31 8.23
N SER A 114 16.42 7.55 8.05
CA SER A 114 16.86 7.05 6.76
C SER A 114 16.15 5.76 6.32
N THR A 115 15.29 5.18 7.18
CA THR A 115 14.55 3.96 6.90
C THR A 115 13.06 4.27 6.78
N ILE A 116 12.42 3.75 5.74
CA ILE A 116 10.97 3.71 5.60
C ILE A 116 10.52 2.30 5.92
N LEU A 117 9.83 2.13 7.05
CA LEU A 117 9.23 0.85 7.41
C LEU A 117 7.77 0.80 6.96
N ILE A 118 7.45 -0.19 6.13
CA ILE A 118 6.08 -0.47 5.66
C ILE A 118 5.60 -1.75 6.33
N ILE A 119 4.51 -1.66 7.09
CA ILE A 119 3.85 -2.81 7.70
C ILE A 119 2.56 -3.08 6.93
N ALA A 120 2.54 -4.18 6.18
CA ALA A 120 1.39 -4.65 5.42
C ALA A 120 0.66 -5.77 6.18
N ALA A 121 -0.59 -5.51 6.52
CA ALA A 121 -1.46 -6.43 7.23
C ALA A 121 -2.78 -6.57 6.44
N PRO A 122 -2.87 -7.48 5.45
CA PRO A 122 -4.05 -7.65 4.61
C PRO A 122 -5.20 -8.33 5.37
N TYR A 123 -5.58 -7.76 6.49
CA TYR A 123 -6.63 -8.24 7.38
C TYR A 123 -7.67 -7.15 7.60
N GLU A 124 -8.95 -7.52 7.55
CA GLU A 124 -10.07 -6.59 7.68
C GLU A 124 -9.99 -5.74 8.95
N LYS A 125 -9.59 -6.37 10.06
CA LYS A 125 -9.55 -5.72 11.37
C LYS A 125 -8.28 -6.07 12.13
N LEU A 126 -7.71 -5.06 12.75
CA LEU A 126 -6.63 -5.21 13.70
C LEU A 126 -7.20 -5.31 15.13
N ASP A 127 -6.50 -6.02 16.02
CA ASP A 127 -6.89 -6.09 17.43
C ASP A 127 -6.50 -4.80 18.16
N GLU A 128 -7.47 -3.91 18.32
CA GLU A 128 -7.31 -2.62 19.00
C GLU A 128 -6.97 -2.73 20.50
N ARG A 129 -7.08 -3.92 21.09
CA ARG A 129 -6.70 -4.15 22.49
C ARG A 129 -5.19 -4.26 22.64
N LYS A 130 -4.49 -4.72 21.58
CA LYS A 130 -3.04 -4.89 21.59
C LYS A 130 -2.34 -3.54 21.64
N ARG A 131 -1.32 -3.45 22.50
CA ARG A 131 -0.53 -2.23 22.68
C ARG A 131 0.19 -1.85 21.39
N ILE A 132 0.80 -2.84 20.71
CA ILE A 132 1.48 -2.63 19.42
C ILE A 132 0.55 -1.98 18.38
N THR A 133 -0.71 -2.45 18.26
CA THR A 133 -1.69 -1.87 17.33
C THR A 133 -1.95 -0.40 17.64
N LYS A 134 -2.14 -0.07 18.92
CA LYS A 134 -2.33 1.33 19.35
C LYS A 134 -1.12 2.19 19.06
N THR A 135 0.07 1.68 19.32
CA THR A 135 1.33 2.41 19.07
C THR A 135 1.49 2.67 17.58
N LEU A 136 1.32 1.66 16.73
CA LEU A 136 1.43 1.82 15.27
C LEU A 136 0.40 2.80 14.73
N LYS A 137 -0.87 2.71 15.14
CA LYS A 137 -1.92 3.64 14.70
C LYS A 137 -1.65 5.08 15.12
N LYS A 138 -0.92 5.31 16.21
CA LYS A 138 -0.57 6.65 16.69
C LYS A 138 0.66 7.22 15.97
N GLN A 139 1.63 6.38 15.64
CA GLN A 139 2.95 6.81 15.15
C GLN A 139 3.10 6.74 13.63
N ALA A 140 2.36 5.83 12.97
CA ALA A 140 2.48 5.60 11.54
C ALA A 140 1.53 6.49 10.72
N THR A 141 1.88 6.68 9.45
CA THR A 141 0.90 7.04 8.43
C THR A 141 0.05 5.81 8.13
N VAL A 142 -1.25 5.88 8.42
CA VAL A 142 -2.16 4.73 8.37
C VAL A 142 -3.01 4.77 7.12
N LEU A 143 -2.97 3.69 6.35
CA LEU A 143 -3.94 3.38 5.30
C LEU A 143 -4.85 2.24 5.77
N GLU A 144 -6.13 2.52 6.00
CA GLU A 144 -7.17 1.52 6.13
C GLU A 144 -7.76 1.26 4.74
N ALA A 145 -7.33 0.16 4.12
CA ALA A 145 -7.72 -0.25 2.78
C ALA A 145 -9.10 -0.93 2.81
N LYS A 146 -10.14 -0.12 2.70
CA LYS A 146 -11.54 -0.56 2.63
C LYS A 146 -11.98 -0.66 1.17
N GLU A 147 -12.99 -1.48 0.93
CA GLU A 147 -13.73 -1.45 -0.34
C GLU A 147 -14.20 -0.01 -0.60
N LEU A 148 -13.98 0.46 -1.81
CA LEU A 148 -14.44 1.78 -2.22
C LEU A 148 -15.93 1.75 -2.53
N SER A 149 -16.65 2.78 -2.13
CA SER A 149 -17.97 3.04 -2.68
C SER A 149 -17.87 3.34 -4.18
N GLU A 150 -18.97 3.17 -4.91
CA GLU A 150 -19.04 3.51 -6.34
C GLU A 150 -18.51 4.92 -6.63
N GLN A 151 -18.91 5.90 -5.84
CA GLN A 151 -18.44 7.29 -5.99
C GLN A 151 -16.93 7.44 -5.80
N GLU A 152 -16.37 6.76 -4.80
CA GLU A 152 -14.92 6.78 -4.55
C GLU A 152 -14.15 6.07 -5.66
N ALA A 153 -14.68 4.96 -6.17
CA ALA A 153 -14.08 4.24 -7.30
C ALA A 153 -14.10 5.09 -8.58
N ILE A 154 -15.23 5.76 -8.88
CA ILE A 154 -15.34 6.68 -10.03
C ILE A 154 -14.32 7.83 -9.88
N GLN A 155 -14.24 8.46 -8.72
CA GLN A 155 -13.26 9.53 -8.49
C GLN A 155 -11.82 9.03 -8.65
N TRP A 156 -11.52 7.84 -8.16
CA TRP A 156 -10.21 7.23 -8.34
C TRP A 156 -9.92 6.94 -9.82
N MET A 157 -10.87 6.41 -10.59
CA MET A 157 -10.71 6.15 -12.03
C MET A 157 -10.39 7.43 -12.81
N LEU A 158 -11.14 8.50 -12.59
CA LEU A 158 -10.92 9.79 -13.23
C LEU A 158 -9.52 10.34 -12.91
N HIS A 159 -9.15 10.30 -11.63
CA HIS A 159 -7.82 10.75 -11.20
C HIS A 159 -6.69 9.88 -11.76
N PHE A 160 -6.88 8.56 -11.82
CA PHE A 160 -5.92 7.62 -12.38
C PHE A 160 -5.62 7.90 -13.85
N VAL A 161 -6.66 8.18 -14.63
CA VAL A 161 -6.54 8.51 -16.07
C VAL A 161 -5.86 9.87 -16.26
N GLU A 162 -6.27 10.88 -15.50
CA GLU A 162 -5.68 12.23 -15.53
C GLU A 162 -4.19 12.22 -15.21
N GLU A 163 -3.77 11.51 -14.17
CA GLU A 163 -2.36 11.39 -13.77
C GLU A 163 -1.47 10.76 -14.85
N ARG A 164 -2.06 9.99 -15.77
CA ARG A 164 -1.36 9.36 -16.90
C ARG A 164 -1.47 10.15 -18.21
N GLY A 165 -1.96 11.40 -18.12
CA GLY A 165 -2.10 12.30 -19.24
C GLY A 165 -3.28 11.98 -20.18
N GLY A 166 -4.16 11.06 -19.79
CA GLY A 166 -5.41 10.78 -20.48
C GLY A 166 -6.56 11.68 -20.03
N ALA A 167 -7.73 11.49 -20.65
CA ALA A 167 -8.97 12.13 -20.25
C ALA A 167 -10.10 11.10 -20.24
N MET A 168 -10.93 11.14 -19.21
CA MET A 168 -12.10 10.28 -19.06
C MET A 168 -13.26 11.12 -18.53
N ASP A 169 -14.43 11.01 -19.13
CA ASP A 169 -15.62 11.64 -18.57
C ASP A 169 -16.27 10.77 -17.50
N ARG A 170 -17.22 11.37 -16.80
CA ARG A 170 -17.89 10.69 -15.70
C ARG A 170 -18.73 9.51 -16.17
N GLU A 171 -19.40 9.68 -17.33
CA GLU A 171 -20.25 8.65 -17.94
C GLU A 171 -19.43 7.42 -18.33
N GLY A 172 -18.23 7.59 -18.87
CA GLY A 172 -17.29 6.51 -19.13
C GLY A 172 -16.84 5.77 -17.87
N ALA A 173 -16.54 6.51 -16.80
CA ALA A 173 -16.18 5.90 -15.53
C ALA A 173 -17.34 5.14 -14.87
N GLU A 174 -18.55 5.70 -14.90
CA GLU A 174 -19.77 5.04 -14.41
C GLU A 174 -20.07 3.78 -15.22
N ARG A 175 -19.92 3.84 -16.56
CA ARG A 175 -20.13 2.69 -17.42
C ARG A 175 -19.13 1.57 -17.15
N LEU A 176 -17.86 1.91 -16.98
CA LEU A 176 -16.83 0.95 -16.63
C LEU A 176 -17.14 0.27 -15.30
N PHE A 177 -17.53 1.04 -14.29
CA PHE A 177 -17.90 0.49 -12.98
C PHE A 177 -19.11 -0.45 -13.06
N GLN A 178 -20.13 -0.10 -13.86
CA GLN A 178 -21.31 -0.95 -14.07
C GLN A 178 -20.96 -2.30 -14.71
N LEU A 179 -19.99 -2.33 -15.63
CA LEU A 179 -19.57 -3.54 -16.32
C LEU A 179 -18.71 -4.46 -15.45
N ILE A 180 -17.82 -3.89 -14.64
CA ILE A 180 -16.81 -4.65 -13.88
C ILE A 180 -17.21 -4.86 -12.42
N GLY A 181 -17.97 -3.92 -11.85
CA GLY A 181 -18.23 -3.87 -10.41
C GLY A 181 -17.07 -3.29 -9.62
N PRO A 182 -17.02 -3.53 -8.28
CA PRO A 182 -16.11 -2.84 -7.37
C PRO A 182 -14.68 -3.39 -7.33
N ASN A 183 -14.29 -4.31 -8.21
CA ASN A 183 -12.96 -4.93 -8.20
C ASN A 183 -11.89 -3.97 -8.75
N LEU A 184 -11.16 -3.30 -7.86
CA LEU A 184 -10.16 -2.29 -8.22
C LEU A 184 -9.01 -2.84 -9.07
N ALA A 185 -8.60 -4.08 -8.86
CA ALA A 185 -7.53 -4.70 -9.66
C ALA A 185 -7.95 -4.89 -11.12
N ILE A 186 -9.21 -5.32 -11.34
CA ILE A 186 -9.75 -5.45 -12.69
C ILE A 186 -9.95 -4.06 -13.30
N ILE A 187 -10.55 -3.12 -12.58
CA ILE A 187 -10.73 -1.74 -13.05
C ILE A 187 -9.39 -1.14 -13.46
N HIS A 188 -8.34 -1.29 -12.64
CA HIS A 188 -7.00 -0.80 -12.95
C HIS A 188 -6.47 -1.35 -14.27
N ASN A 189 -6.61 -2.65 -14.49
CA ASN A 189 -6.17 -3.28 -15.73
C ASN A 189 -6.96 -2.78 -16.95
N GLU A 190 -8.29 -2.61 -16.82
CA GLU A 190 -9.11 -2.07 -17.90
C GLU A 190 -8.78 -0.60 -18.19
N LEU A 191 -8.54 0.21 -17.17
CA LEU A 191 -8.11 1.60 -17.36
C LEU A 191 -6.78 1.71 -18.12
N ASN A 192 -5.82 0.85 -17.82
CA ASN A 192 -4.56 0.81 -18.57
C ASN A 192 -4.79 0.44 -20.06
N LYS A 193 -5.68 -0.51 -20.34
CA LYS A 193 -6.04 -0.86 -21.72
C LYS A 193 -6.79 0.28 -22.43
N LEU A 194 -7.74 0.91 -21.74
CA LEU A 194 -8.47 2.06 -22.27
C LEU A 194 -7.57 3.24 -22.60
N LEU A 195 -6.56 3.53 -21.76
CA LEU A 195 -5.57 4.56 -22.03
C LEU A 195 -4.79 4.28 -23.30
N LEU A 196 -4.41 3.03 -23.54
CA LEU A 196 -3.70 2.62 -24.76
C LEU A 196 -4.63 2.66 -25.98
N TYR A 197 -5.87 2.19 -25.84
CA TYR A 197 -6.85 2.14 -26.92
C TYR A 197 -7.33 3.51 -27.38
N SER A 198 -7.51 4.43 -26.42
CA SER A 198 -8.03 5.78 -26.72
C SER A 198 -7.03 6.68 -27.46
N ASP A 199 -5.74 6.34 -27.43
CA ASP A 199 -4.64 7.09 -28.07
C ASP A 199 -4.74 8.62 -27.82
N GLY A 200 -5.05 8.99 -26.57
CA GLY A 200 -5.21 10.38 -26.14
C GLY A 200 -6.61 10.98 -26.35
N ALA A 201 -7.56 10.25 -26.95
CA ALA A 201 -8.94 10.69 -27.02
C ALA A 201 -9.64 10.62 -25.67
N LEU A 202 -10.72 11.40 -25.50
CA LEU A 202 -11.57 11.34 -24.31
C LEU A 202 -12.23 9.96 -24.19
N ILE A 203 -12.00 9.26 -23.09
CA ILE A 203 -12.62 7.98 -22.79
C ILE A 203 -14.07 8.23 -22.34
N THR A 204 -15.01 7.91 -23.22
CA THR A 204 -16.46 8.02 -22.99
C THR A 204 -17.07 6.65 -22.75
N ASP A 205 -18.35 6.61 -22.38
CA ASP A 205 -19.16 5.40 -22.30
C ASP A 205 -19.12 4.56 -23.58
N GLN A 206 -19.16 5.22 -24.75
CA GLN A 206 -19.09 4.58 -26.07
C GLN A 206 -17.76 3.85 -26.29
N ILE A 207 -16.64 4.46 -25.87
CA ILE A 207 -15.30 3.83 -25.96
C ILE A 207 -15.22 2.64 -25.03
N VAL A 208 -15.76 2.76 -23.82
CA VAL A 208 -15.82 1.66 -22.84
C VAL A 208 -16.64 0.47 -23.36
N GLU A 209 -17.72 0.71 -24.09
CA GLU A 209 -18.54 -0.37 -24.67
C GLU A 209 -17.93 -1.08 -25.87
N GLN A 210 -16.98 -0.45 -26.55
CA GLN A 210 -16.32 -1.01 -27.74
C GLN A 210 -15.16 -1.94 -27.40
N MET A 211 -14.69 -1.93 -26.15
CA MET A 211 -13.55 -2.71 -25.69
C MET A 211 -13.98 -3.92 -24.85
#